data_68f0f448c00e78d994664550c88d6839
#
_entry.id   68f0f448c00e78d994664550c88d6839
#
_cell.length_a   1.000
_cell.length_b   1.000
_cell.length_c   1.000
_cell.angle_alpha   90.00
_cell.angle_beta   90.00
_cell.angle_gamma   90.00
#
_symmetry.space_group_name_H-M   'P 1'
#
loop_
_entity.id
_entity.type
_entity.pdbx_description
1 polymer ?
#
loop_
_entity_poly.entity_id
_entity_poly.type
_entity_poly.pdbx_seq_one_letter_code
_entity_poly.pdbx_strand_id
1 'polypeptide(L)'
;MKKLLSVLLSVVMIFSAVVPFTALADTKVTLNDVVTAQVQAKADMLGAMNYLKSSTPQTIANSYEVHKFAQAGGDVSEYLTALETNLKTNSGLIKARQAKETEDTENLVYYAVAIDVLTILGKDVTNFNGYNIKQAFETFAQTTKTVSNPYFYRCIVEACKTIGDDELAKTLIDQMSASYTAGSGYNYWGFSCDNTAMYASSIASYKADYSASFNDAISVVAKYKKDKGYYSDDQYTTSANADSTAYAIMAYSSAGDFDKAYEAYQLLTANFESKTNGVFMAANLSTGVLEDNTYATADVLRALPYFDALCTQKIKDMTSSSSSSTTTETTTPSNNTTTQTSTPSKTKVQKISTGKKSITLQWKKVSGVTAYQVQIATNKKFTKNKKTVKASKKSNKTKIKKLKAKKVYYVRVRSYKKVNGKKVYSKWSTVRKVKTK
;
A
#
# COMPACT_ATOMS: atom_id res chain seq x y z
N MET A 1 17.76 -6.93 -14.24
CA MET A 1 16.33 -7.03 -14.55
C MET A 1 15.98 -8.18 -15.51
N LYS A 2 16.64 -8.36 -16.66
CA LYS A 2 16.30 -9.45 -17.62
C LYS A 2 16.47 -10.89 -17.09
N LYS A 3 17.35 -11.16 -16.13
CA LYS A 3 17.54 -12.52 -15.55
C LYS A 3 16.52 -12.88 -14.46
N LEU A 4 15.89 -11.91 -13.79
CA LEU A 4 14.80 -12.17 -12.84
C LEU A 4 13.49 -12.50 -13.58
N LEU A 5 13.26 -11.91 -14.75
CA LEU A 5 12.08 -12.16 -15.56
C LEU A 5 12.07 -13.58 -16.16
N SER A 6 13.24 -14.14 -16.49
CA SER A 6 13.34 -15.49 -17.06
C SER A 6 13.10 -16.59 -16.04
N VAL A 7 13.36 -16.36 -14.76
CA VAL A 7 13.06 -17.31 -13.67
C VAL A 7 11.58 -17.26 -13.30
N LEU A 8 10.92 -16.10 -13.38
CA LEU A 8 9.47 -16.01 -13.19
C LEU A 8 8.68 -16.71 -14.31
N LEU A 9 9.12 -16.60 -15.58
CA LEU A 9 8.43 -17.25 -16.70
C LEU A 9 8.57 -18.77 -16.70
N SER A 10 9.63 -19.33 -16.12
CA SER A 10 9.81 -20.79 -16.07
C SER A 10 9.01 -21.47 -14.95
N VAL A 11 8.55 -20.72 -13.94
CA VAL A 11 7.70 -21.25 -12.85
C VAL A 11 6.21 -21.27 -13.25
N VAL A 12 5.78 -20.35 -14.12
CA VAL A 12 4.37 -20.25 -14.57
C VAL A 12 3.93 -21.40 -15.50
N MET A 13 4.86 -22.16 -16.10
CA MET A 13 4.50 -23.26 -17.01
C MET A 13 4.27 -24.63 -16.34
N ILE A 14 4.29 -24.74 -15.01
CA ILE A 14 4.18 -26.05 -14.34
C ILE A 14 2.84 -26.29 -13.61
N PHE A 15 1.96 -25.30 -13.48
CA PHE A 15 0.72 -25.46 -12.70
C PHE A 15 -0.57 -25.11 -13.46
N SER A 16 -0.87 -25.88 -14.52
CA SER A 16 -2.26 -26.00 -15.01
C SER A 16 -2.93 -27.29 -14.46
N ALA A 17 -2.67 -27.63 -13.22
CA ALA A 17 -3.44 -28.64 -12.51
C ALA A 17 -4.48 -27.89 -11.66
N VAL A 18 -5.69 -27.74 -12.18
CA VAL A 18 -6.87 -27.41 -11.38
C VAL A 18 -6.96 -28.46 -10.26
N VAL A 19 -6.54 -28.11 -9.06
CA VAL A 19 -6.82 -28.91 -7.87
C VAL A 19 -8.32 -28.75 -7.62
N PRO A 20 -9.12 -29.82 -7.67
CA PRO A 20 -10.54 -29.71 -7.38
C PRO A 20 -10.71 -29.21 -5.97
N PHE A 21 -11.57 -28.19 -5.81
CA PHE A 21 -11.98 -27.65 -4.53
C PHE A 21 -12.66 -28.76 -3.70
N THR A 22 -11.89 -29.48 -2.90
CA THR A 22 -12.39 -30.23 -1.76
C THR A 22 -12.30 -29.29 -0.57
N ALA A 23 -13.43 -29.06 0.10
CA ALA A 23 -13.54 -28.20 1.26
C ALA A 23 -12.29 -28.27 2.14
N LEU A 24 -11.64 -27.12 2.35
CA LEU A 24 -10.52 -26.93 3.27
C LEU A 24 -11.02 -27.09 4.71
N ALA A 25 -11.34 -28.33 5.10
CA ALA A 25 -11.47 -28.71 6.49
C ALA A 25 -10.04 -28.87 7.04
N ASP A 26 -9.61 -27.98 7.91
CA ASP A 26 -8.45 -28.08 8.83
C ASP A 26 -7.04 -28.23 8.27
N THR A 27 -6.74 -27.92 7.03
CA THR A 27 -5.34 -27.86 6.58
C THR A 27 -4.75 -26.45 6.85
N LYS A 28 -3.84 -26.38 7.80
CA LYS A 28 -3.10 -25.15 8.11
C LYS A 28 -2.40 -24.65 6.86
N VAL A 29 -2.70 -23.40 6.44
CA VAL A 29 -2.08 -22.75 5.28
C VAL A 29 -0.55 -22.80 5.41
N THR A 30 0.12 -23.30 4.39
CA THR A 30 1.58 -23.41 4.35
C THR A 30 2.24 -22.17 3.76
N LEU A 31 3.53 -21.98 4.02
CA LEU A 31 4.29 -20.90 3.39
C LEU A 31 4.25 -20.98 1.86
N ASN A 32 4.27 -22.19 1.30
CA ASN A 32 4.18 -22.38 -0.15
C ASN A 32 2.85 -21.93 -0.72
N ASP A 33 1.74 -22.15 0.00
CA ASP A 33 0.41 -21.70 -0.42
C ASP A 33 0.37 -20.17 -0.48
N VAL A 34 0.92 -19.48 0.52
CA VAL A 34 0.98 -18.01 0.55
C VAL A 34 1.83 -17.46 -0.59
N VAL A 35 3.00 -18.07 -0.84
CA VAL A 35 3.90 -17.65 -1.94
C VAL A 35 3.23 -17.89 -3.30
N THR A 36 2.57 -19.03 -3.48
CA THR A 36 1.86 -19.38 -4.72
C THR A 36 0.72 -18.39 -4.97
N ALA A 37 -0.10 -18.11 -3.96
CA ALA A 37 -1.19 -17.13 -4.05
C ALA A 37 -0.67 -15.73 -4.40
N GLN A 38 0.45 -15.31 -3.81
CA GLN A 38 1.06 -14.02 -4.11
C GLN A 38 1.57 -13.95 -5.56
N VAL A 39 2.20 -15.00 -6.05
CA VAL A 39 2.70 -15.06 -7.44
C VAL A 39 1.52 -15.00 -8.42
N GLN A 40 0.45 -15.74 -8.14
CA GLN A 40 -0.75 -15.73 -8.98
C GLN A 40 -1.42 -14.34 -8.95
N ALA A 41 -1.64 -13.74 -7.80
CA ALA A 41 -2.23 -12.40 -7.70
C ALA A 41 -1.43 -11.34 -8.47
N LYS A 42 -0.10 -11.44 -8.50
CA LYS A 42 0.74 -10.56 -9.33
C LYS A 42 0.59 -10.83 -10.82
N ALA A 43 0.41 -12.07 -11.23
CA ALA A 43 0.12 -12.43 -12.61
C ALA A 43 -1.26 -11.93 -13.04
N ASP A 44 -2.26 -12.04 -12.17
CA ASP A 44 -3.62 -11.55 -12.41
C ASP A 44 -3.64 -10.01 -12.53
N MET A 45 -2.92 -9.30 -11.66
CA MET A 45 -2.76 -7.84 -11.78
C MET A 45 -2.17 -7.45 -13.13
N LEU A 46 -1.14 -8.16 -13.59
CA LEU A 46 -0.52 -7.89 -14.89
C LEU A 46 -1.49 -8.17 -16.05
N GLY A 47 -2.23 -9.28 -16.00
CA GLY A 47 -3.26 -9.63 -16.96
C GLY A 47 -4.37 -8.59 -17.02
N ALA A 48 -4.91 -8.21 -15.86
CA ALA A 48 -5.94 -7.18 -15.73
C ALA A 48 -5.49 -5.83 -16.28
N MET A 49 -4.28 -5.38 -15.96
CA MET A 49 -3.72 -4.14 -16.51
C MET A 49 -3.61 -4.18 -18.04
N ASN A 50 -3.16 -5.29 -18.61
CA ASN A 50 -3.06 -5.45 -20.07
C ASN A 50 -4.44 -5.42 -20.74
N TYR A 51 -5.44 -6.08 -20.15
CA TYR A 51 -6.82 -6.10 -20.66
C TYR A 51 -7.47 -4.72 -20.59
N LEU A 52 -7.28 -4.00 -19.47
CA LEU A 52 -7.90 -2.70 -19.23
C LEU A 52 -7.21 -1.54 -19.94
N LYS A 53 -5.98 -1.72 -20.44
CA LYS A 53 -5.15 -0.63 -20.95
C LYS A 53 -5.84 0.20 -22.03
N SER A 54 -6.57 -0.42 -22.96
CA SER A 54 -7.27 0.27 -24.05
C SER A 54 -8.57 0.93 -23.62
N SER A 55 -9.21 0.46 -22.56
CA SER A 55 -10.49 0.95 -22.04
C SER A 55 -10.36 1.97 -20.91
N THR A 56 -9.13 2.22 -20.43
CA THR A 56 -8.88 3.16 -19.32
C THR A 56 -7.92 4.28 -19.77
N PRO A 57 -8.44 5.33 -20.42
CA PRO A 57 -7.64 6.50 -20.75
C PRO A 57 -7.06 7.14 -19.49
N GLN A 58 -5.77 7.44 -19.51
CA GLN A 58 -5.05 8.03 -18.37
C GLN A 58 -5.25 9.55 -18.31
N THR A 59 -6.47 9.98 -18.05
CA THR A 59 -6.87 11.40 -17.95
C THR A 59 -7.20 11.78 -16.50
N ILE A 60 -7.32 13.08 -16.24
CA ILE A 60 -7.75 13.57 -14.90
C ILE A 60 -9.17 13.08 -14.58
N ALA A 61 -10.09 13.09 -15.54
CA ALA A 61 -11.45 12.59 -15.34
C ALA A 61 -11.49 11.10 -14.93
N ASN A 62 -10.48 10.32 -15.34
CA ASN A 62 -10.35 8.92 -15.01
C ASN A 62 -9.36 8.65 -13.86
N SER A 63 -9.01 9.65 -13.05
CA SER A 63 -8.03 9.49 -11.95
C SER A 63 -8.34 8.30 -11.05
N TYR A 64 -9.60 8.09 -10.69
CA TYR A 64 -10.03 6.97 -9.86
C TYR A 64 -9.71 5.61 -10.50
N GLU A 65 -9.84 5.50 -11.82
CA GLU A 65 -9.50 4.30 -12.57
C GLU A 65 -7.98 4.15 -12.78
N VAL A 66 -7.27 5.27 -12.95
CA VAL A 66 -5.80 5.28 -13.05
C VAL A 66 -5.12 4.88 -11.74
N HIS A 67 -5.73 5.22 -10.60
CA HIS A 67 -5.19 4.92 -9.28
C HIS A 67 -4.87 3.43 -9.09
N LYS A 68 -5.76 2.53 -9.52
CA LYS A 68 -5.53 1.08 -9.43
C LYS A 68 -4.33 0.59 -10.25
N PHE A 69 -4.06 1.21 -11.41
CA PHE A 69 -2.86 0.91 -12.18
C PHE A 69 -1.59 1.29 -11.44
N ALA A 70 -1.58 2.47 -10.81
CA ALA A 70 -0.45 2.92 -10.01
C ALA A 70 -0.21 2.00 -8.81
N GLN A 71 -1.26 1.61 -8.10
CA GLN A 71 -1.18 0.70 -6.94
C GLN A 71 -0.70 -0.70 -7.34
N ALA A 72 -1.08 -1.18 -8.51
CA ALA A 72 -0.61 -2.45 -9.06
C ALA A 72 0.79 -2.39 -9.68
N GLY A 73 1.45 -1.22 -9.69
CA GLY A 73 2.78 -1.02 -10.26
C GLY A 73 2.81 -0.84 -11.78
N GLY A 74 1.67 -0.49 -12.38
CA GLY A 74 1.53 -0.20 -13.80
C GLY A 74 2.15 1.14 -14.22
N ASP A 75 2.30 1.31 -15.53
CA ASP A 75 2.77 2.57 -16.11
C ASP A 75 1.63 3.59 -16.14
N VAL A 76 1.85 4.73 -15.50
CA VAL A 76 0.93 5.87 -15.43
C VAL A 76 1.58 7.17 -15.94
N SER A 77 2.52 7.05 -16.86
CA SER A 77 3.26 8.19 -17.41
C SER A 77 2.38 9.17 -18.19
N GLU A 78 1.35 8.68 -18.88
CA GLU A 78 0.37 9.51 -19.58
C GLU A 78 -0.47 10.33 -18.60
N TYR A 79 -0.85 9.74 -17.46
CA TYR A 79 -1.54 10.48 -16.39
C TYR A 79 -0.69 11.61 -15.82
N LEU A 80 0.61 11.38 -15.61
CA LEU A 80 1.51 12.44 -15.13
C LEU A 80 1.58 13.62 -16.11
N THR A 81 1.62 13.32 -17.41
CA THR A 81 1.60 14.35 -18.46
C THR A 81 0.27 15.11 -18.47
N ALA A 82 -0.84 14.39 -18.31
CA ALA A 82 -2.17 14.98 -18.20
C ALA A 82 -2.29 15.86 -16.94
N LEU A 83 -1.76 15.41 -15.79
CA LEU A 83 -1.74 16.16 -14.53
C LEU A 83 -0.93 17.46 -14.67
N GLU A 84 0.28 17.39 -15.23
CA GLU A 84 1.11 18.56 -15.45
C GLU A 84 0.43 19.58 -16.36
N THR A 85 -0.15 19.12 -17.46
CA THR A 85 -0.90 19.98 -18.41
C THR A 85 -2.11 20.63 -17.74
N ASN A 86 -2.86 19.85 -16.95
CA ASN A 86 -4.05 20.30 -16.23
C ASN A 86 -3.70 21.41 -15.21
N LEU A 87 -2.65 21.22 -14.41
CA LEU A 87 -2.15 22.20 -13.46
C LEU A 87 -1.72 23.50 -14.13
N LYS A 88 -1.00 23.43 -15.25
CA LYS A 88 -0.60 24.59 -16.04
C LYS A 88 -1.81 25.37 -16.56
N THR A 89 -2.77 24.67 -17.14
CA THR A 89 -3.98 25.28 -17.75
C THR A 89 -4.90 25.90 -16.71
N ASN A 90 -4.96 25.35 -15.51
CA ASN A 90 -5.90 25.77 -14.47
C ASN A 90 -5.22 26.51 -13.30
N SER A 91 -4.07 27.14 -13.54
CA SER A 91 -3.37 27.97 -12.54
C SER A 91 -3.05 27.22 -11.24
N GLY A 92 -2.68 25.94 -11.34
CA GLY A 92 -2.32 25.06 -10.21
C GLY A 92 -3.48 24.30 -9.60
N LEU A 93 -4.68 24.40 -10.14
CA LEU A 93 -5.84 23.63 -9.69
C LEU A 93 -6.02 22.36 -10.55
N ILE A 94 -6.44 21.28 -9.91
CA ILE A 94 -6.81 20.04 -10.63
C ILE A 94 -8.30 20.12 -10.97
N LYS A 95 -8.62 20.13 -12.27
CA LYS A 95 -10.00 20.19 -12.77
C LYS A 95 -10.23 19.12 -13.84
N ALA A 96 -11.24 18.28 -13.65
CA ALA A 96 -11.55 17.21 -14.61
C ALA A 96 -12.47 17.68 -15.75
N ARG A 97 -13.30 18.71 -15.52
CA ARG A 97 -14.29 19.25 -16.48
C ARG A 97 -14.27 20.77 -16.50
N GLN A 98 -14.53 21.36 -17.66
CA GLN A 98 -14.57 22.82 -17.83
C GLN A 98 -15.81 23.50 -17.28
N ALA A 99 -16.86 22.80 -16.86
CA ALA A 99 -18.13 23.41 -16.54
C ALA A 99 -18.75 22.84 -15.26
N LYS A 100 -19.12 23.77 -14.42
CA LYS A 100 -19.72 23.71 -13.10
C LYS A 100 -18.74 23.34 -12.01
N GLU A 101 -18.13 24.38 -11.46
CA GLU A 101 -17.58 24.48 -10.12
C GLU A 101 -18.70 24.32 -9.09
N THR A 102 -19.30 23.14 -9.04
CA THR A 102 -19.99 22.72 -7.85
C THR A 102 -18.90 22.09 -6.99
N GLU A 103 -18.83 22.54 -5.78
CA GLU A 103 -18.01 22.16 -4.61
C GLU A 103 -18.04 20.64 -4.36
N ASP A 104 -17.61 19.86 -5.34
CA ASP A 104 -17.90 18.45 -5.44
C ASP A 104 -16.70 17.65 -4.96
N THR A 105 -16.97 16.72 -4.11
CA THR A 105 -16.03 15.69 -3.66
C THR A 105 -15.38 14.88 -4.78
N GLU A 106 -15.95 14.85 -5.98
CA GLU A 106 -15.24 14.37 -7.16
C GLU A 106 -13.92 15.12 -7.37
N ASN A 107 -13.89 16.43 -7.12
CA ASN A 107 -12.64 17.18 -7.23
C ASN A 107 -11.63 16.80 -6.14
N LEU A 108 -12.08 16.53 -4.92
CA LEU A 108 -11.19 16.10 -3.83
C LEU A 108 -10.52 14.74 -4.14
N VAL A 109 -11.25 13.82 -4.79
CA VAL A 109 -10.70 12.54 -5.26
C VAL A 109 -9.57 12.75 -6.27
N TYR A 110 -9.66 13.73 -7.17
CA TYR A 110 -8.59 13.97 -8.12
C TYR A 110 -7.29 14.42 -7.46
N TYR A 111 -7.38 15.24 -6.41
CA TYR A 111 -6.22 15.61 -5.60
C TYR A 111 -5.69 14.43 -4.80
N ALA A 112 -6.58 13.65 -4.19
CA ALA A 112 -6.21 12.46 -3.43
C ALA A 112 -5.45 11.44 -4.29
N VAL A 113 -5.96 11.13 -5.47
CA VAL A 113 -5.31 10.24 -6.43
C VAL A 113 -3.98 10.82 -6.91
N ALA A 114 -3.89 12.12 -7.17
CA ALA A 114 -2.63 12.75 -7.55
C ALA A 114 -1.57 12.61 -6.45
N ILE A 115 -1.95 12.79 -5.17
CA ILE A 115 -1.06 12.58 -4.01
C ILE A 115 -0.53 11.16 -3.98
N ASP A 116 -1.41 10.16 -4.08
CA ASP A 116 -1.02 8.76 -4.01
C ASP A 116 -0.15 8.35 -5.18
N VAL A 117 -0.54 8.68 -6.41
CA VAL A 117 0.24 8.37 -7.62
C VAL A 117 1.63 9.00 -7.56
N LEU A 118 1.71 10.28 -7.19
CA LEU A 118 2.99 10.97 -7.05
C LEU A 118 3.86 10.33 -5.97
N THR A 119 3.26 9.94 -4.85
CA THR A 119 3.98 9.29 -3.73
C THR A 119 4.48 7.89 -4.10
N ILE A 120 3.67 7.07 -4.77
CA ILE A 120 4.06 5.75 -5.31
C ILE A 120 5.28 5.90 -6.22
N LEU A 121 5.30 6.92 -7.07
CA LEU A 121 6.38 7.22 -7.99
C LEU A 121 7.57 7.95 -7.35
N GLY A 122 7.55 8.19 -6.03
CA GLY A 122 8.62 8.87 -5.29
C GLY A 122 8.76 10.35 -5.63
N LYS A 123 7.69 10.99 -6.12
CA LYS A 123 7.63 12.42 -6.42
C LYS A 123 7.29 13.22 -5.17
N ASP A 124 7.65 14.50 -5.16
CA ASP A 124 7.36 15.40 -4.05
C ASP A 124 6.01 16.09 -4.27
N VAL A 125 5.03 15.74 -3.45
CA VAL A 125 3.66 16.30 -3.49
C VAL A 125 3.56 17.74 -3.01
N THR A 126 4.60 18.24 -2.34
CA THR A 126 4.68 19.65 -1.90
C THR A 126 5.30 20.56 -2.96
N ASN A 127 5.91 19.95 -3.98
CA ASN A 127 6.50 20.67 -5.10
C ASN A 127 6.57 19.79 -6.35
N PHE A 128 5.43 19.54 -6.97
CA PHE A 128 5.36 18.89 -8.26
C PHE A 128 5.34 19.94 -9.35
N ASN A 129 6.47 20.12 -10.05
CA ASN A 129 6.65 21.11 -11.12
C ASN A 129 6.26 22.56 -10.70
N GLY A 130 6.53 22.93 -9.45
CA GLY A 130 6.20 24.24 -8.89
C GLY A 130 4.83 24.34 -8.21
N TYR A 131 4.02 23.28 -8.23
CA TYR A 131 2.69 23.25 -7.60
C TYR A 131 2.72 22.44 -6.30
N ASN A 132 2.06 22.96 -5.26
CA ASN A 132 1.91 22.29 -3.96
C ASN A 132 0.55 21.56 -3.92
N ILE A 133 0.54 20.30 -4.38
CA ILE A 133 -0.67 19.46 -4.45
C ILE A 133 -1.20 19.15 -3.06
N LYS A 134 -0.31 18.91 -2.08
CA LYS A 134 -0.70 18.69 -0.68
C LYS A 134 -1.52 19.86 -0.15
N GLN A 135 -1.00 21.07 -0.25
CA GLN A 135 -1.67 22.26 0.27
C GLN A 135 -3.02 22.51 -0.43
N ALA A 136 -3.07 22.30 -1.75
CA ALA A 136 -4.31 22.43 -2.50
C ALA A 136 -5.37 21.43 -2.03
N PHE A 137 -4.98 20.17 -1.80
CA PHE A 137 -5.85 19.13 -1.23
C PHE A 137 -6.38 19.52 0.17
N GLU A 138 -5.49 19.90 1.09
CA GLU A 138 -5.84 20.28 2.46
C GLU A 138 -6.83 21.48 2.45
N THR A 139 -6.56 22.50 1.64
CA THR A 139 -7.44 23.67 1.49
C THR A 139 -8.80 23.28 0.95
N PHE A 140 -8.84 22.45 -0.09
CA PHE A 140 -10.08 22.02 -0.72
C PHE A 140 -10.91 21.13 0.21
N ALA A 141 -10.27 20.23 0.95
CA ALA A 141 -10.93 19.33 1.91
C ALA A 141 -11.66 20.08 3.04
N GLN A 142 -11.12 21.24 3.48
CA GLN A 142 -11.76 22.07 4.51
C GLN A 142 -13.07 22.71 4.05
N THR A 143 -13.25 22.92 2.76
CA THR A 143 -14.43 23.58 2.17
C THR A 143 -15.41 22.59 1.55
N THR A 144 -15.02 21.34 1.40
CA THR A 144 -15.84 20.32 0.74
C THR A 144 -16.93 19.81 1.68
N LYS A 145 -18.15 19.81 1.20
CA LYS A 145 -19.30 19.22 1.89
C LYS A 145 -19.24 17.69 1.82
N THR A 146 -19.86 17.06 2.79
CA THR A 146 -19.91 15.63 3.04
C THR A 146 -20.08 14.78 1.78
N VAL A 147 -19.20 13.84 1.58
CA VAL A 147 -19.30 12.78 0.57
C VAL A 147 -19.90 11.54 1.21
N SER A 148 -20.93 10.99 0.59
CA SER A 148 -21.47 9.69 0.99
C SER A 148 -20.89 8.52 0.19
N ASN A 149 -20.12 8.79 -0.87
CA ASN A 149 -19.56 7.75 -1.75
C ASN A 149 -18.34 7.06 -1.12
N PRO A 150 -18.46 5.80 -0.65
CA PRO A 150 -17.38 5.11 0.05
C PRO A 150 -16.17 4.82 -0.86
N TYR A 151 -16.37 4.74 -2.18
CA TYR A 151 -15.31 4.49 -3.15
C TYR A 151 -14.34 5.68 -3.22
N PHE A 152 -14.85 6.89 -3.09
CA PHE A 152 -14.05 8.12 -3.08
C PHE A 152 -13.36 8.33 -1.74
N TYR A 153 -14.05 8.07 -0.63
CA TYR A 153 -13.50 8.21 0.71
C TYR A 153 -12.24 7.39 0.91
N ARG A 154 -12.18 6.19 0.36
CA ARG A 154 -10.99 5.35 0.45
C ARG A 154 -9.74 6.10 -0.06
N CYS A 155 -9.81 6.66 -1.28
CA CYS A 155 -8.69 7.42 -1.84
C CYS A 155 -8.35 8.66 -0.99
N ILE A 156 -9.38 9.36 -0.50
CA ILE A 156 -9.22 10.60 0.26
C ILE A 156 -8.56 10.33 1.61
N VAL A 157 -9.00 9.30 2.35
CA VAL A 157 -8.42 8.92 3.64
C VAL A 157 -7.00 8.38 3.48
N GLU A 158 -6.72 7.59 2.43
CA GLU A 158 -5.37 7.14 2.09
C GLU A 158 -4.44 8.32 1.80
N ALA A 159 -4.92 9.32 1.06
CA ALA A 159 -4.14 10.53 0.78
C ALA A 159 -3.83 11.32 2.06
N CYS A 160 -4.80 11.50 2.97
CA CYS A 160 -4.57 12.11 4.28
C CYS A 160 -3.46 11.36 5.04
N LYS A 161 -3.51 10.03 5.06
CA LYS A 161 -2.48 9.20 5.69
C LYS A 161 -1.11 9.39 5.05
N THR A 162 -1.08 9.47 3.73
CA THR A 162 0.14 9.67 2.94
C THR A 162 0.83 11.01 3.26
N ILE A 163 0.06 12.07 3.41
CA ILE A 163 0.58 13.41 3.73
C ILE A 163 0.79 13.65 5.22
N GLY A 164 0.34 12.73 6.08
CA GLY A 164 0.49 12.78 7.53
C GLY A 164 -0.51 13.71 8.23
N ASP A 165 -1.67 13.97 7.62
CA ASP A 165 -2.77 14.74 8.19
C ASP A 165 -3.82 13.78 8.81
N ASP A 166 -3.50 13.28 10.00
CA ASP A 166 -4.36 12.35 10.73
C ASP A 166 -5.64 13.03 11.28
N GLU A 167 -5.64 14.34 11.52
CA GLU A 167 -6.81 15.09 12.00
C GLU A 167 -7.86 15.24 10.90
N LEU A 168 -7.43 15.64 9.70
CA LEU A 168 -8.31 15.71 8.53
C LEU A 168 -8.88 14.33 8.20
N ALA A 169 -8.04 13.28 8.23
CA ALA A 169 -8.49 11.91 8.00
C ALA A 169 -9.63 11.51 8.95
N LYS A 170 -9.48 11.75 10.25
CA LYS A 170 -10.51 11.41 11.25
C LYS A 170 -11.79 12.21 11.06
N THR A 171 -11.69 13.51 10.77
CA THR A 171 -12.85 14.35 10.44
C THR A 171 -13.65 13.78 9.26
N LEU A 172 -12.96 13.37 8.21
CA LEU A 172 -13.60 12.78 7.02
C LEU A 172 -14.18 11.39 7.31
N ILE A 173 -13.51 10.57 8.12
CA ILE A 173 -14.01 9.27 8.57
C ILE A 173 -15.29 9.45 9.40
N ASP A 174 -15.32 10.41 10.32
CA ASP A 174 -16.51 10.70 11.13
C ASP A 174 -17.70 11.11 10.27
N GLN A 175 -17.48 11.96 9.27
CA GLN A 175 -18.50 12.35 8.30
C GLN A 175 -19.02 11.13 7.50
N MET A 176 -18.11 10.29 6.98
CA MET A 176 -18.46 9.08 6.26
C MET A 176 -19.25 8.10 7.15
N SER A 177 -18.83 7.95 8.41
CA SER A 177 -19.43 7.02 9.37
C SER A 177 -20.87 7.35 9.72
N ALA A 178 -21.36 8.55 9.43
CA ALA A 178 -22.76 8.90 9.55
C ALA A 178 -23.69 8.05 8.65
N SER A 179 -23.17 7.48 7.58
CA SER A 179 -23.89 6.56 6.69
C SER A 179 -23.71 5.08 7.07
N TYR A 180 -23.01 4.78 8.17
CA TYR A 180 -22.80 3.41 8.65
C TYR A 180 -23.82 3.05 9.72
N THR A 181 -24.46 1.86 9.58
CA THR A 181 -25.37 1.30 10.57
C THR A 181 -24.84 -0.04 11.07
N ALA A 182 -24.59 -0.14 12.39
CA ALA A 182 -24.10 -1.36 13.02
C ALA A 182 -24.99 -2.56 12.70
N GLY A 183 -24.36 -3.66 12.34
CA GLY A 183 -25.02 -4.92 11.96
C GLY A 183 -25.64 -4.95 10.56
N SER A 184 -25.81 -3.77 9.91
CA SER A 184 -26.36 -3.64 8.55
C SER A 184 -25.31 -3.24 7.52
N GLY A 185 -24.30 -2.44 7.92
CA GLY A 185 -23.23 -2.02 7.07
C GLY A 185 -23.33 -0.56 6.62
N TYR A 186 -22.65 -0.23 5.52
CA TYR A 186 -22.60 1.11 4.95
C TYR A 186 -23.73 1.31 3.94
N ASN A 187 -24.48 2.40 4.10
CA ASN A 187 -25.60 2.76 3.24
C ASN A 187 -25.18 3.83 2.21
N TYR A 188 -24.99 3.39 0.96
CA TYR A 188 -24.83 4.26 -0.20
C TYR A 188 -25.74 3.75 -1.32
N TRP A 189 -26.92 4.37 -1.47
CA TRP A 189 -28.02 3.89 -2.30
C TRP A 189 -28.50 2.46 -1.95
N GLY A 190 -28.30 2.07 -0.69
CA GLY A 190 -28.60 0.77 -0.14
C GLY A 190 -27.44 0.15 0.62
N PHE A 191 -27.75 -0.81 1.48
CA PHE A 191 -26.74 -1.63 2.14
C PHE A 191 -26.20 -2.69 1.16
N SER A 192 -24.89 -2.86 1.10
CA SER A 192 -24.29 -3.89 0.26
C SER A 192 -22.96 -4.39 0.80
N CYS A 193 -22.52 -5.56 0.31
CA CYS A 193 -21.18 -6.08 0.55
C CYS A 193 -20.12 -5.04 0.12
N ASP A 194 -20.27 -4.52 -1.10
CA ASP A 194 -19.30 -3.64 -1.75
C ASP A 194 -19.12 -2.34 -0.97
N ASN A 195 -20.22 -1.66 -0.65
CA ASN A 195 -20.23 -0.43 0.14
C ASN A 195 -19.60 -0.64 1.51
N THR A 196 -19.93 -1.75 2.18
CA THR A 196 -19.44 -2.07 3.52
C THR A 196 -17.95 -2.43 3.49
N ALA A 197 -17.51 -3.18 2.48
CA ALA A 197 -16.11 -3.51 2.28
C ALA A 197 -15.26 -2.27 1.97
N MET A 198 -15.79 -1.35 1.16
CA MET A 198 -15.14 -0.06 0.87
C MET A 198 -15.02 0.80 2.13
N TYR A 199 -16.09 0.88 2.94
CA TYR A 199 -16.04 1.55 4.24
C TYR A 199 -14.96 0.96 5.14
N ALA A 200 -14.94 -0.36 5.35
CA ALA A 200 -13.93 -1.02 6.16
C ALA A 200 -12.51 -0.72 5.66
N SER A 201 -12.29 -0.79 4.34
CA SER A 201 -10.97 -0.51 3.76
C SER A 201 -10.56 0.95 3.93
N SER A 202 -11.51 1.90 3.84
CA SER A 202 -11.25 3.33 4.05
C SER A 202 -10.74 3.64 5.46
N ILE A 203 -11.33 3.00 6.48
CA ILE A 203 -10.97 3.26 7.88
C ILE A 203 -9.85 2.35 8.41
N ALA A 204 -9.33 1.44 7.59
CA ALA A 204 -8.39 0.40 8.02
C ALA A 204 -7.09 0.95 8.62
N SER A 205 -6.56 2.06 8.10
CA SER A 205 -5.37 2.72 8.64
C SER A 205 -5.59 3.35 10.01
N TYR A 206 -6.85 3.56 10.39
CA TYR A 206 -7.32 4.13 11.66
C TYR A 206 -8.14 3.14 12.49
N LYS A 207 -8.04 1.84 12.19
CA LYS A 207 -8.84 0.78 12.84
C LYS A 207 -8.69 0.69 14.36
N ALA A 208 -7.62 1.26 14.93
CA ALA A 208 -7.47 1.34 16.39
C ALA A 208 -8.45 2.34 17.00
N ASP A 209 -8.69 3.49 16.33
CA ASP A 209 -9.61 4.53 16.78
C ASP A 209 -11.08 4.16 16.47
N TYR A 210 -11.32 3.43 15.39
CA TYR A 210 -12.64 3.02 14.88
C TYR A 210 -12.91 1.51 15.00
N SER A 211 -12.36 0.86 16.03
CA SER A 211 -12.34 -0.61 16.14
C SER A 211 -13.73 -1.26 16.15
N ALA A 212 -14.71 -0.63 16.77
CA ALA A 212 -16.08 -1.16 16.84
C ALA A 212 -16.72 -1.23 15.45
N SER A 213 -16.77 -0.12 14.72
CA SER A 213 -17.35 -0.07 13.38
C SER A 213 -16.53 -0.85 12.35
N PHE A 214 -15.19 -0.87 12.49
CA PHE A 214 -14.32 -1.67 11.64
C PHE A 214 -14.62 -3.18 11.78
N ASN A 215 -14.62 -3.70 13.00
CA ASN A 215 -14.86 -5.12 13.25
C ASN A 215 -16.30 -5.53 12.88
N ASP A 216 -17.27 -4.65 13.13
CA ASP A 216 -18.64 -4.87 12.71
C ASP A 216 -18.75 -4.93 11.17
N ALA A 217 -18.11 -4.00 10.45
CA ALA A 217 -18.09 -4.00 8.99
C ALA A 217 -17.50 -5.29 8.41
N ILE A 218 -16.39 -5.80 8.97
CA ILE A 218 -15.82 -7.09 8.56
C ILE A 218 -16.81 -8.25 8.82
N SER A 219 -17.55 -8.18 9.92
CA SER A 219 -18.59 -9.18 10.25
C SER A 219 -19.80 -9.10 9.31
N VAL A 220 -20.19 -7.88 8.90
CA VAL A 220 -21.26 -7.65 7.92
C VAL A 220 -20.85 -8.17 6.54
N VAL A 221 -19.65 -7.89 6.07
CA VAL A 221 -19.12 -8.43 4.79
C VAL A 221 -19.21 -9.96 4.78
N ALA A 222 -18.91 -10.63 5.89
CA ALA A 222 -18.99 -12.09 5.98
C ALA A 222 -20.40 -12.65 5.74
N LYS A 223 -21.47 -11.88 6.00
CA LYS A 223 -22.86 -12.31 5.78
C LYS A 223 -23.22 -12.46 4.30
N TYR A 224 -22.47 -11.80 3.42
CA TYR A 224 -22.69 -11.85 1.97
C TYR A 224 -22.00 -13.02 1.28
N LYS A 225 -21.37 -13.92 2.03
CA LYS A 225 -20.72 -15.11 1.45
C LYS A 225 -21.74 -16.10 0.89
N LYS A 226 -21.46 -16.63 -0.31
CA LYS A 226 -22.13 -17.74 -0.96
C LYS A 226 -21.12 -18.83 -1.33
N ASP A 227 -21.58 -19.95 -1.86
CA ASP A 227 -20.70 -21.08 -2.23
C ASP A 227 -19.64 -20.72 -3.27
N LYS A 228 -19.95 -19.77 -4.18
CA LYS A 228 -19.07 -19.38 -5.29
C LYS A 228 -18.32 -18.06 -5.04
N GLY A 229 -18.53 -17.40 -3.91
CA GLY A 229 -17.92 -16.10 -3.63
C GLY A 229 -18.80 -15.23 -2.74
N TYR A 230 -18.75 -13.92 -2.98
CA TYR A 230 -19.56 -12.92 -2.27
C TYR A 230 -20.53 -12.26 -3.23
N TYR A 231 -21.58 -11.63 -2.72
CA TYR A 231 -22.61 -10.97 -3.52
C TYR A 231 -22.96 -9.59 -2.98
N SER A 232 -23.47 -8.73 -3.84
CA SER A 232 -24.12 -7.50 -3.44
C SER A 232 -25.62 -7.74 -3.30
N ASP A 233 -26.22 -7.24 -2.23
CA ASP A 233 -27.67 -7.33 -2.02
C ASP A 233 -28.32 -6.07 -2.57
N ASP A 234 -28.23 -5.91 -3.88
CA ASP A 234 -28.80 -4.78 -4.60
C ASP A 234 -29.87 -5.24 -5.62
N GLN A 235 -30.46 -4.28 -6.32
CA GLN A 235 -31.49 -4.57 -7.32
C GLN A 235 -31.00 -5.35 -8.54
N TYR A 236 -29.66 -5.51 -8.72
CA TYR A 236 -29.07 -6.15 -9.90
C TYR A 236 -28.68 -7.59 -9.63
N THR A 237 -28.17 -7.89 -8.43
CA THR A 237 -27.71 -9.24 -8.12
C THR A 237 -27.72 -9.59 -6.65
N THR A 238 -28.24 -10.81 -6.37
CA THR A 238 -28.11 -11.50 -5.08
C THR A 238 -27.28 -12.77 -5.20
N SER A 239 -26.70 -13.00 -6.39
CA SER A 239 -25.81 -14.12 -6.67
C SER A 239 -24.35 -13.71 -6.47
N ALA A 240 -23.50 -14.67 -6.11
CA ALA A 240 -22.05 -14.42 -6.02
C ALA A 240 -21.52 -13.89 -7.36
N ASN A 241 -20.67 -12.85 -7.30
CA ASN A 241 -20.08 -12.20 -8.44
C ASN A 241 -18.60 -11.83 -8.18
N ALA A 242 -17.88 -11.44 -9.21
CA ALA A 242 -16.47 -11.09 -9.13
C ALA A 242 -16.24 -9.82 -8.32
N ASP A 243 -17.07 -8.80 -8.54
CA ASP A 243 -16.92 -7.46 -7.95
C ASP A 243 -17.01 -7.53 -6.42
N SER A 244 -18.13 -8.06 -5.89
CA SER A 244 -18.32 -8.21 -4.44
C SER A 244 -17.29 -9.15 -3.81
N THR A 245 -16.85 -10.18 -4.54
CA THR A 245 -15.78 -11.08 -4.05
C THR A 245 -14.45 -10.35 -3.97
N ALA A 246 -14.13 -9.49 -4.94
CA ALA A 246 -12.94 -8.64 -4.90
C ALA A 246 -12.97 -7.65 -3.73
N TYR A 247 -14.12 -7.01 -3.48
CA TYR A 247 -14.26 -6.11 -2.33
C TYR A 247 -14.16 -6.84 -1.00
N ALA A 248 -14.68 -8.07 -0.88
CA ALA A 248 -14.47 -8.89 0.30
C ALA A 248 -12.98 -9.23 0.52
N ILE A 249 -12.23 -9.56 -0.53
CA ILE A 249 -10.76 -9.75 -0.48
C ILE A 249 -10.09 -8.49 0.07
N MET A 250 -10.46 -7.31 -0.44
CA MET A 250 -9.90 -6.03 -0.02
C MET A 250 -10.18 -5.76 1.47
N ALA A 251 -11.42 -5.98 1.94
CA ALA A 251 -11.81 -5.79 3.34
C ALA A 251 -11.02 -6.73 4.28
N TYR A 252 -10.96 -8.03 3.98
CA TYR A 252 -10.21 -8.99 4.79
C TYR A 252 -8.70 -8.73 4.75
N SER A 253 -8.18 -8.32 3.61
CA SER A 253 -6.77 -7.93 3.49
C SER A 253 -6.45 -6.72 4.37
N SER A 254 -7.34 -5.73 4.40
CA SER A 254 -7.25 -4.55 5.27
C SER A 254 -7.35 -4.90 6.76
N ALA A 255 -8.12 -5.93 7.09
CA ALA A 255 -8.23 -6.47 8.45
C ALA A 255 -6.94 -7.23 8.88
N GLY A 256 -6.16 -7.73 7.95
CA GLY A 256 -5.04 -8.62 8.20
C GLY A 256 -5.49 -10.09 8.33
N ASP A 257 -6.73 -10.40 7.96
CA ASP A 257 -7.31 -11.74 7.99
C ASP A 257 -6.94 -12.51 6.73
N PHE A 258 -5.75 -13.13 6.76
CA PHE A 258 -5.22 -13.84 5.62
C PHE A 258 -6.12 -15.01 5.19
N ASP A 259 -6.65 -15.76 6.15
CA ASP A 259 -7.36 -17.00 5.83
C ASP A 259 -8.66 -16.70 5.07
N LYS A 260 -9.40 -15.68 5.48
CA LYS A 260 -10.61 -15.22 4.76
C LYS A 260 -10.29 -14.55 3.43
N ALA A 261 -9.24 -13.72 3.37
CA ALA A 261 -8.83 -13.09 2.11
C ALA A 261 -8.38 -14.14 1.09
N TYR A 262 -7.65 -15.15 1.52
CA TYR A 262 -7.18 -16.25 0.68
C TYR A 262 -8.34 -17.14 0.19
N GLU A 263 -9.27 -17.49 1.07
CA GLU A 263 -10.48 -18.22 0.68
C GLU A 263 -11.29 -17.44 -0.36
N ALA A 264 -11.51 -16.15 -0.13
CA ALA A 264 -12.23 -15.30 -1.08
C ALA A 264 -11.49 -15.20 -2.42
N TYR A 265 -10.15 -15.12 -2.42
CA TYR A 265 -9.34 -15.11 -3.63
C TYR A 265 -9.44 -16.45 -4.40
N GLN A 266 -9.43 -17.58 -3.70
CA GLN A 266 -9.63 -18.89 -4.33
C GLN A 266 -11.03 -19.02 -4.96
N LEU A 267 -12.07 -18.51 -4.29
CA LEU A 267 -13.43 -18.49 -4.83
C LEU A 267 -13.52 -17.57 -6.06
N LEU A 268 -12.85 -16.42 -6.05
CA LEU A 268 -12.79 -15.49 -7.17
C LEU A 268 -12.18 -16.16 -8.40
N THR A 269 -10.97 -16.70 -8.26
CA THR A 269 -10.26 -17.30 -9.40
C THR A 269 -10.93 -18.57 -9.91
N ALA A 270 -11.45 -19.42 -9.03
CA ALA A 270 -12.10 -20.66 -9.44
C ALA A 270 -13.44 -20.46 -10.16
N ASN A 271 -14.16 -19.36 -9.88
CA ASN A 271 -15.53 -19.18 -10.39
C ASN A 271 -15.68 -18.03 -11.40
N PHE A 272 -14.78 -17.04 -11.37
CA PHE A 272 -14.94 -15.82 -12.15
C PHE A 272 -13.73 -15.43 -13.00
N GLU A 273 -12.57 -16.09 -12.85
CA GLU A 273 -11.45 -15.83 -13.75
C GLU A 273 -11.72 -16.47 -15.12
N SER A 274 -11.47 -15.69 -16.16
CA SER A 274 -11.58 -16.11 -17.56
C SER A 274 -10.44 -17.08 -17.92
N LYS A 275 -10.53 -17.66 -19.13
CA LYS A 275 -9.40 -18.39 -19.73
C LYS A 275 -8.19 -17.48 -20.00
N THR A 276 -8.39 -16.18 -20.08
CA THR A 276 -7.34 -15.18 -20.17
C THR A 276 -6.95 -14.77 -18.75
N ASN A 277 -5.73 -15.07 -18.35
CA ASN A 277 -5.23 -14.81 -16.99
C ASN A 277 -5.40 -13.33 -16.60
N GLY A 278 -5.98 -13.10 -15.42
CA GLY A 278 -6.25 -11.78 -14.87
C GLY A 278 -7.43 -11.05 -15.51
N VAL A 279 -8.21 -11.69 -16.38
CA VAL A 279 -9.49 -11.18 -16.87
C VAL A 279 -10.61 -11.84 -16.08
N PHE A 280 -11.53 -11.05 -15.57
CA PHE A 280 -12.62 -11.53 -14.73
C PHE A 280 -13.98 -11.31 -15.38
N MET A 281 -14.87 -12.28 -15.14
CA MET A 281 -16.16 -12.38 -15.79
C MET A 281 -17.28 -11.86 -14.89
N ALA A 282 -18.28 -11.24 -15.52
CA ALA A 282 -19.56 -10.96 -14.89
C ALA A 282 -20.69 -11.63 -15.66
N ALA A 283 -21.82 -11.85 -15.00
CA ALA A 283 -23.01 -12.38 -15.66
C ALA A 283 -23.61 -11.33 -16.59
N ASN A 284 -23.84 -11.70 -17.84
CA ASN A 284 -24.64 -10.91 -18.76
C ASN A 284 -26.07 -10.82 -18.24
N LEU A 285 -26.58 -9.61 -18.02
CA LEU A 285 -27.89 -9.37 -17.38
C LEU A 285 -29.07 -9.97 -18.16
N SER A 286 -28.91 -10.18 -19.48
CA SER A 286 -29.98 -10.74 -20.32
C SER A 286 -29.94 -12.26 -20.41
N THR A 287 -28.74 -12.86 -20.41
CA THR A 287 -28.54 -14.30 -20.63
C THR A 287 -28.15 -15.08 -19.38
N GLY A 288 -27.65 -14.41 -18.34
CA GLY A 288 -27.08 -15.01 -17.15
C GLY A 288 -25.74 -15.73 -17.39
N VAL A 289 -25.20 -15.69 -18.62
CA VAL A 289 -23.92 -16.31 -18.97
C VAL A 289 -22.76 -15.44 -18.49
N LEU A 290 -21.71 -16.04 -17.94
CA LEU A 290 -20.48 -15.34 -17.55
C LEU A 290 -19.69 -14.98 -18.81
N GLU A 291 -19.35 -13.70 -18.94
CA GLU A 291 -18.57 -13.13 -20.03
C GLU A 291 -17.46 -12.24 -19.49
N ASP A 292 -16.35 -12.11 -20.23
CA ASP A 292 -15.25 -11.20 -19.89
C ASP A 292 -15.79 -9.79 -19.67
N ASN A 293 -15.46 -9.20 -18.51
CA ASN A 293 -16.08 -7.95 -18.08
C ASN A 293 -15.04 -6.94 -17.61
N THR A 294 -15.13 -5.74 -18.17
CA THR A 294 -14.22 -4.64 -17.88
C THR A 294 -14.38 -4.15 -16.43
N TYR A 295 -15.61 -4.05 -15.93
CA TYR A 295 -15.88 -3.58 -14.56
C TYR A 295 -15.41 -4.61 -13.54
N ALA A 296 -15.78 -5.87 -13.69
CA ALA A 296 -15.34 -6.96 -12.83
C ALA A 296 -13.79 -7.04 -12.78
N THR A 297 -13.14 -6.98 -13.95
CA THR A 297 -11.67 -6.97 -14.02
C THR A 297 -11.07 -5.73 -13.34
N ALA A 298 -11.72 -4.58 -13.46
CA ALA A 298 -11.28 -3.34 -12.85
C ALA A 298 -11.36 -3.38 -11.30
N ASP A 299 -12.43 -3.94 -10.77
CA ASP A 299 -12.63 -4.04 -9.33
C ASP A 299 -11.72 -5.10 -8.69
N VAL A 300 -11.47 -6.20 -9.41
CA VAL A 300 -10.44 -7.16 -8.99
C VAL A 300 -9.06 -6.51 -8.99
N LEU A 301 -8.68 -5.75 -10.02
CA LEU A 301 -7.40 -5.04 -10.06
C LEU A 301 -7.25 -4.06 -8.88
N ARG A 302 -8.35 -3.47 -8.40
CA ARG A 302 -8.36 -2.59 -7.23
C ARG A 302 -8.08 -3.34 -5.92
N ALA A 303 -8.56 -4.57 -5.79
CA ALA A 303 -8.44 -5.38 -4.57
C ALA A 303 -7.09 -6.10 -4.44
N LEU A 304 -6.52 -6.55 -5.55
CA LEU A 304 -5.32 -7.41 -5.53
C LEU A 304 -4.07 -6.78 -4.90
N PRO A 305 -3.79 -5.46 -5.00
CA PRO A 305 -2.67 -4.85 -4.27
C PRO A 305 -2.75 -5.00 -2.75
N TYR A 306 -3.96 -4.99 -2.18
CA TYR A 306 -4.18 -5.24 -0.74
C TYR A 306 -3.87 -6.69 -0.40
N PHE A 307 -4.28 -7.62 -1.24
CA PHE A 307 -4.00 -9.04 -1.06
C PHE A 307 -2.50 -9.35 -1.22
N ASP A 308 -1.81 -8.76 -2.20
CA ASP A 308 -0.35 -8.88 -2.35
C ASP A 308 0.40 -8.36 -1.13
N ALA A 309 -0.02 -7.22 -0.58
CA ALA A 309 0.54 -6.66 0.64
C ALA A 309 0.32 -7.59 1.85
N LEU A 310 -0.87 -8.18 1.97
CA LEU A 310 -1.20 -9.15 3.01
C LEU A 310 -0.37 -10.43 2.88
N CYS A 311 -0.22 -10.98 1.68
CA CYS A 311 0.67 -12.12 1.40
C CYS A 311 2.12 -11.80 1.80
N THR A 312 2.60 -10.62 1.45
CA THR A 312 3.94 -10.15 1.82
C THR A 312 4.13 -10.12 3.33
N GLN A 313 3.13 -9.66 4.09
CA GLN A 313 3.18 -9.66 5.55
C GLN A 313 3.11 -11.09 6.10
N LYS A 314 2.21 -11.94 5.60
CA LYS A 314 2.08 -13.35 6.03
C LYS A 314 3.35 -14.17 5.78
N ILE A 315 3.98 -14.03 4.61
CA ILE A 315 5.28 -14.65 4.30
C ILE A 315 6.33 -14.23 5.32
N LYS A 316 6.38 -12.94 5.63
CA LYS A 316 7.31 -12.38 6.61
C LYS A 316 7.09 -12.97 8.01
N ASP A 317 5.84 -13.07 8.44
CA ASP A 317 5.48 -13.64 9.75
C ASP A 317 5.80 -15.13 9.84
N MET A 318 5.48 -15.93 8.81
CA MET A 318 5.77 -17.37 8.74
C MET A 318 7.26 -17.67 8.67
N THR A 319 8.04 -16.88 7.93
CA THR A 319 9.50 -17.05 7.86
C THR A 319 10.21 -16.60 9.13
N SER A 320 9.62 -15.68 9.89
CA SER A 320 10.14 -15.25 11.18
C SER A 320 9.88 -16.28 12.29
N SER A 321 8.76 -17.00 12.22
CA SER A 321 8.36 -18.02 13.19
C SER A 321 9.16 -19.32 13.05
N SER A 322 9.57 -19.69 11.82
CA SER A 322 10.36 -20.93 11.59
C SER A 322 11.82 -20.84 12.03
N SER A 323 12.32 -19.65 12.40
CA SER A 323 13.68 -19.48 12.92
C SER A 323 13.78 -19.59 14.45
N SER A 324 12.68 -19.87 15.16
CA SER A 324 12.65 -19.99 16.63
C SER A 324 12.53 -21.42 17.17
N SER A 325 12.51 -22.44 16.32
CA SER A 325 12.35 -23.84 16.74
C SER A 325 13.58 -24.70 16.50
N THR A 326 14.71 -24.33 17.09
CA THR A 326 15.80 -25.30 17.37
C THR A 326 16.63 -24.79 18.55
N THR A 327 16.22 -25.08 19.76
CA THR A 327 17.11 -25.42 20.90
C THR A 327 16.26 -25.95 22.06
N THR A 328 16.73 -27.07 22.55
CA THR A 328 16.28 -27.95 23.61
C THR A 328 15.96 -27.25 24.94
N GLU A 329 15.00 -27.80 25.66
CA GLU A 329 14.44 -27.46 26.97
C GLU A 329 15.43 -27.05 28.07
N THR A 330 15.06 -26.05 28.88
CA THR A 330 14.98 -26.16 30.34
C THR A 330 14.29 -24.92 30.96
N THR A 331 13.17 -25.20 31.59
CA THR A 331 12.39 -24.53 32.67
C THR A 331 12.49 -23.03 33.00
N THR A 332 11.34 -22.34 32.80
CA THR A 332 10.47 -21.43 33.63
C THR A 332 11.07 -20.23 34.38
N PRO A 333 10.27 -19.13 34.70
CA PRO A 333 9.13 -18.54 33.96
C PRO A 333 9.17 -17.01 33.77
N SER A 334 8.26 -16.52 32.90
CA SER A 334 7.60 -15.19 32.93
C SER A 334 8.38 -13.92 32.59
N ASN A 335 8.12 -13.36 31.42
CA ASN A 335 7.45 -12.08 31.23
C ASN A 335 7.22 -11.77 29.73
N ASN A 336 5.97 -11.52 29.39
CA ASN A 336 5.50 -11.06 28.10
C ASN A 336 6.21 -9.78 27.65
N THR A 337 6.91 -9.81 26.50
CA THR A 337 7.15 -8.62 25.70
C THR A 337 7.17 -9.00 24.22
N THR A 338 6.10 -8.71 23.55
CA THR A 338 5.89 -8.88 22.10
C THR A 338 6.94 -8.06 21.33
N THR A 339 7.93 -8.73 20.74
CA THR A 339 8.96 -8.04 19.93
C THR A 339 8.53 -7.99 18.47
N GLN A 340 7.81 -6.94 18.14
CA GLN A 340 7.51 -6.53 16.77
C GLN A 340 8.83 -6.27 16.00
N THR A 341 9.06 -6.99 14.90
CA THR A 341 10.23 -6.82 14.01
C THR A 341 10.07 -5.58 13.14
N SER A 342 10.02 -4.40 13.74
CA SER A 342 9.95 -3.13 13.02
C SER A 342 11.32 -2.76 12.43
N THR A 343 11.30 -2.18 11.22
CA THR A 343 12.45 -1.46 10.65
C THR A 343 12.98 -0.47 11.68
N PRO A 344 14.30 -0.44 11.97
CA PRO A 344 14.83 0.47 12.97
C PRO A 344 14.45 1.91 12.69
N SER A 345 14.06 2.63 13.74
CA SER A 345 13.69 4.04 13.60
C SER A 345 14.84 4.88 13.03
N LYS A 346 14.47 5.88 12.22
CA LYS A 346 15.43 6.84 11.63
C LYS A 346 16.14 7.59 12.75
N THR A 347 17.48 7.63 12.72
CA THR A 347 18.27 8.44 13.63
C THR A 347 18.48 9.86 13.08
N LYS A 348 18.84 10.80 13.97
CA LYS A 348 19.09 12.21 13.63
C LYS A 348 20.52 12.59 14.03
N VAL A 349 21.26 13.25 13.11
CA VAL A 349 22.56 13.85 13.46
C VAL A 349 22.35 15.01 14.40
N GLN A 350 22.92 14.93 15.61
CA GLN A 350 22.79 15.94 16.66
C GLN A 350 23.93 16.96 16.62
N LYS A 351 25.18 16.49 16.52
CA LYS A 351 26.38 17.36 16.55
C LYS A 351 27.39 16.91 15.51
N ILE A 352 28.02 17.88 14.87
CA ILE A 352 29.16 17.66 13.99
C ILE A 352 30.29 18.58 14.46
N SER A 353 31.48 18.01 14.63
CA SER A 353 32.70 18.74 14.95
C SER A 353 33.74 18.46 13.89
N THR A 354 34.47 19.48 13.46
CA THR A 354 35.48 19.40 12.41
C THR A 354 36.88 19.60 12.96
N GLY A 355 37.82 18.81 12.44
CA GLY A 355 39.26 18.96 12.68
C GLY A 355 40.04 19.12 11.37
N LYS A 356 41.35 19.34 11.44
CA LYS A 356 42.23 19.62 10.29
C LYS A 356 42.13 18.60 9.15
N LYS A 357 41.88 17.33 9.42
CA LYS A 357 41.67 16.24 8.43
C LYS A 357 40.66 15.23 8.95
N SER A 358 39.69 15.68 9.72
CA SER A 358 38.72 14.78 10.35
C SER A 358 37.36 15.43 10.59
N ILE A 359 36.31 14.59 10.67
CA ILE A 359 34.96 14.98 11.06
C ILE A 359 34.49 14.01 12.11
N THR A 360 33.94 14.53 13.21
CA THR A 360 33.28 13.75 14.25
C THR A 360 31.77 13.98 14.16
N LEU A 361 31.00 12.89 14.01
CA LEU A 361 29.54 12.91 14.05
C LEU A 361 29.05 12.37 15.37
N GLN A 362 27.99 12.97 15.90
CA GLN A 362 27.20 12.46 16.99
C GLN A 362 25.72 12.45 16.59
N TRP A 363 25.01 11.38 16.95
CA TRP A 363 23.60 11.17 16.58
C TRP A 363 22.76 10.71 17.76
N LYS A 364 21.43 10.80 17.65
CA LYS A 364 20.50 10.28 18.66
C LYS A 364 20.54 8.76 18.64
N LYS A 365 20.78 8.14 19.81
CA LYS A 365 20.70 6.68 19.94
C LYS A 365 19.30 6.19 19.60
N VAL A 366 19.24 5.02 18.98
CA VAL A 366 18.00 4.30 18.67
C VAL A 366 18.06 2.99 19.43
N SER A 367 16.98 2.65 20.14
CA SER A 367 16.87 1.39 20.88
C SER A 367 16.69 0.21 19.92
N GLY A 368 17.02 -1.00 20.35
CA GLY A 368 16.78 -2.23 19.60
C GLY A 368 17.62 -2.40 18.32
N VAL A 369 18.67 -1.60 18.08
CA VAL A 369 19.53 -1.70 16.89
C VAL A 369 20.78 -2.53 17.14
N THR A 370 21.30 -3.16 16.10
CA THR A 370 22.57 -3.89 16.16
C THR A 370 23.77 -2.94 16.08
N ALA A 371 23.69 -1.93 15.19
CA ALA A 371 24.74 -0.94 15.03
C ALA A 371 24.29 0.20 14.11
N TYR A 372 25.21 1.13 13.82
CA TYR A 372 25.01 2.27 12.93
C TYR A 372 25.94 2.20 11.72
N GLN A 373 25.49 2.80 10.63
CA GLN A 373 26.26 3.01 9.43
C GLN A 373 26.33 4.52 9.11
N VAL A 374 27.53 5.07 9.08
CA VAL A 374 27.77 6.47 8.76
C VAL A 374 28.38 6.53 7.36
N GLN A 375 27.86 7.41 6.51
CA GLN A 375 28.44 7.70 5.21
C GLN A 375 28.91 9.14 5.11
N ILE A 376 30.04 9.32 4.42
CA ILE A 376 30.61 10.60 4.05
C ILE A 376 30.99 10.58 2.57
N ALA A 377 30.74 11.67 1.85
CA ALA A 377 31.10 11.83 0.43
C ALA A 377 31.40 13.30 0.12
N THR A 378 32.02 13.56 -1.04
CA THR A 378 32.30 14.93 -1.50
C THR A 378 31.15 15.54 -2.31
N ASN A 379 30.04 14.80 -2.53
CA ASN A 379 28.83 15.30 -3.18
C ASN A 379 27.56 14.83 -2.45
N LYS A 380 26.46 15.60 -2.59
CA LYS A 380 25.17 15.36 -1.93
C LYS A 380 24.54 14.00 -2.32
N LYS A 381 24.81 13.51 -3.54
CA LYS A 381 24.31 12.22 -4.03
C LYS A 381 25.08 11.01 -3.49
N PHE A 382 26.16 11.18 -2.74
CA PHE A 382 27.03 10.12 -2.19
C PHE A 382 27.62 9.18 -3.25
N THR A 383 27.92 9.70 -4.43
CA THR A 383 28.55 8.95 -5.54
C THR A 383 30.05 9.19 -5.64
N LYS A 384 30.58 10.38 -5.20
CA LYS A 384 31.99 10.73 -5.32
C LYS A 384 32.73 10.66 -3.97
N ASN A 385 33.88 9.95 -3.95
CA ASN A 385 34.72 9.74 -2.76
C ASN A 385 33.95 9.28 -1.52
N LYS A 386 33.02 8.36 -1.71
CA LYS A 386 32.19 7.81 -0.65
C LYS A 386 32.99 6.92 0.28
N LYS A 387 32.95 7.21 1.59
CA LYS A 387 33.42 6.32 2.67
C LYS A 387 32.26 5.92 3.55
N THR A 388 32.26 4.66 3.96
CA THR A 388 31.25 4.10 4.86
C THR A 388 31.94 3.56 6.12
N VAL A 389 31.47 4.01 7.28
CA VAL A 389 32.00 3.62 8.60
C VAL A 389 30.89 2.95 9.39
N LYS A 390 31.21 1.83 10.05
CA LYS A 390 30.32 1.16 11.00
C LYS A 390 30.60 1.70 12.41
N ALA A 391 29.54 1.91 13.20
CA ALA A 391 29.67 2.27 14.61
C ALA A 391 28.81 1.33 15.47
N SER A 392 29.34 0.90 16.61
CA SER A 392 28.68 -0.01 17.56
C SER A 392 27.38 0.59 18.09
N LYS A 393 26.42 -0.27 18.48
CA LYS A 393 25.18 0.13 19.17
C LYS A 393 25.44 0.86 20.50
N LYS A 394 26.58 0.58 21.15
CA LYS A 394 26.98 1.25 22.40
C LYS A 394 27.39 2.69 22.16
N SER A 395 27.86 3.06 20.96
CA SER A 395 28.36 4.40 20.61
C SER A 395 27.31 5.19 19.81
N ASN A 396 27.15 6.45 20.14
CA ASN A 396 26.39 7.43 19.37
C ASN A 396 27.29 8.47 18.71
N LYS A 397 28.59 8.19 18.62
CA LYS A 397 29.62 9.11 18.12
C LYS A 397 30.66 8.35 17.31
N THR A 398 31.13 8.93 16.20
CA THR A 398 32.27 8.39 15.43
C THR A 398 33.12 9.49 14.85
N LYS A 399 34.42 9.27 14.79
CA LYS A 399 35.40 10.18 14.18
C LYS A 399 35.92 9.58 12.88
N ILE A 400 35.69 10.26 11.77
CA ILE A 400 36.17 9.88 10.44
C ILE A 400 37.47 10.67 10.19
N LYS A 401 38.56 9.95 10.05
CA LYS A 401 39.91 10.47 9.83
C LYS A 401 40.36 10.35 8.38
N LYS A 402 41.54 10.87 8.04
CA LYS A 402 42.17 10.83 6.70
C LYS A 402 41.29 11.48 5.63
N LEU A 403 40.75 12.66 5.94
CA LEU A 403 40.03 13.52 5.02
C LEU A 403 40.96 14.61 4.49
N LYS A 404 40.59 15.24 3.38
CA LYS A 404 41.32 16.43 2.88
C LYS A 404 40.97 17.64 3.76
N ALA A 405 41.98 18.46 4.09
CA ALA A 405 41.75 19.71 4.82
C ALA A 405 40.98 20.71 3.94
N LYS A 406 40.33 21.68 4.55
CA LYS A 406 39.56 22.75 3.87
C LYS A 406 38.57 22.27 2.79
N LYS A 407 38.16 20.96 2.85
CA LYS A 407 37.28 20.34 1.86
C LYS A 407 35.87 20.20 2.39
N VAL A 408 34.88 20.40 1.52
CA VAL A 408 33.46 20.19 1.84
C VAL A 408 33.11 18.71 1.71
N TYR A 409 32.37 18.21 2.70
CA TYR A 409 31.83 16.86 2.74
C TYR A 409 30.34 16.88 3.08
N TYR A 410 29.65 15.85 2.62
CA TYR A 410 28.26 15.53 2.96
C TYR A 410 28.25 14.27 3.82
N VAL A 411 27.48 14.30 4.89
CA VAL A 411 27.45 13.21 5.87
C VAL A 411 26.02 12.82 6.19
N ARG A 412 25.80 11.50 6.42
CA ARG A 412 24.54 10.94 6.86
C ARG A 412 24.77 9.70 7.71
N VAL A 413 23.80 9.34 8.52
CA VAL A 413 23.86 8.16 9.40
C VAL A 413 22.53 7.41 9.32
N ARG A 414 22.59 6.10 9.44
CA ARG A 414 21.43 5.23 9.66
C ARG A 414 21.74 4.14 10.66
N SER A 415 20.73 3.65 11.32
CA SER A 415 20.80 2.46 12.15
C SER A 415 20.54 1.21 11.34
N TYR A 416 20.95 0.05 11.85
CA TYR A 416 20.50 -1.23 11.33
C TYR A 416 20.36 -2.27 12.44
N LYS A 417 19.46 -3.20 12.22
CA LYS A 417 19.25 -4.38 13.03
C LYS A 417 19.67 -5.59 12.20
N LYS A 418 20.34 -6.57 12.82
CA LYS A 418 20.53 -7.87 12.18
C LYS A 418 19.31 -8.72 12.50
N VAL A 419 18.66 -9.19 11.46
CA VAL A 419 17.54 -10.11 11.51
C VAL A 419 17.92 -11.27 10.63
N ASN A 420 18.02 -12.47 11.18
CA ASN A 420 18.42 -13.69 10.46
C ASN A 420 19.72 -13.52 9.65
N GLY A 421 20.74 -12.96 10.29
CA GLY A 421 22.03 -12.69 9.64
C GLY A 421 22.02 -11.52 8.65
N LYS A 422 20.88 -11.12 8.13
CA LYS A 422 20.72 -10.00 7.18
C LYS A 422 20.55 -8.67 7.92
N LYS A 423 21.05 -7.58 7.31
CA LYS A 423 20.96 -6.24 7.88
C LYS A 423 19.72 -5.53 7.36
N VAL A 424 18.79 -5.20 8.26
CA VAL A 424 17.66 -4.32 8.01
C VAL A 424 18.06 -2.91 8.40
N TYR A 425 18.02 -1.97 7.47
CA TYR A 425 18.48 -0.61 7.67
C TYR A 425 17.30 0.34 7.86
N SER A 426 17.46 1.32 8.76
CA SER A 426 16.57 2.47 8.81
C SER A 426 16.74 3.37 7.56
N LYS A 427 15.79 4.26 7.32
CA LYS A 427 16.00 5.39 6.39
C LYS A 427 17.22 6.20 6.86
N TRP A 428 17.94 6.84 5.91
CA TRP A 428 19.06 7.71 6.22
C TRP A 428 18.60 8.97 6.97
N SER A 429 19.44 9.47 7.87
CA SER A 429 19.26 10.81 8.47
C SER A 429 19.30 11.89 7.36
N THR A 430 18.77 13.06 7.66
CA THR A 430 18.97 14.27 6.84
C THR A 430 20.45 14.47 6.56
N VAL A 431 20.78 14.75 5.30
CA VAL A 431 22.17 15.01 4.88
C VAL A 431 22.65 16.34 5.45
N ARG A 432 23.84 16.33 6.03
CA ARG A 432 24.47 17.56 6.56
C ARG A 432 25.72 17.87 5.75
N LYS A 433 25.86 19.14 5.34
CA LYS A 433 27.06 19.69 4.68
C LYS A 433 28.03 20.21 5.75
N VAL A 434 29.31 19.90 5.62
CA VAL A 434 30.34 20.27 6.59
C VAL A 434 31.69 20.45 5.88
N LYS A 435 32.50 21.42 6.32
CA LYS A 435 33.86 21.69 5.80
C LYS A 435 34.87 21.32 6.87
N THR A 436 35.91 20.54 6.50
CA THR A 436 37.06 20.24 7.38
C THR A 436 37.88 21.50 7.61
N LYS A 437 38.57 21.57 8.75
CA LYS A 437 39.57 22.60 9.05
C LYS A 437 40.85 22.32 8.30
#